data_fa069cc92e94aff6edd8b514447cc8bf
#
_entry.id   fa069cc92e94aff6edd8b514447cc8bf
#
_cell.length_a   1.000
_cell.length_b   1.000
_cell.length_c   1.000
_cell.angle_alpha   90.00
_cell.angle_beta   90.00
_cell.angle_gamma   90.00
#
_symmetry.space_group_name_H-M   'P 1'
#
loop_
_entity.id
_entity.type
_entity.pdbx_description
1 polymer ?
#
loop_
_entity_poly.entity_id
_entity_poly.type
_entity_poly.pdbx_seq_one_letter_code
_entity_poly.pdbx_strand_id
1 'polypeptide(L)'
;MLAPVFALKSRSGPRHAWLSRSKVILVTDRIEAVKAYLLDLQDRICAALEAEDGSARFVEDAWQRPAGGGGRTRVIGDGALIEKGGVNFSHVFGSGLPPSASAHRPELAGRGFQALGVSLVIHPTNPHVPTSHANVRFFIAEKAGEEAVWWFGGGFDLTPYYAHEEDCVLWHQVARDACAPFGEDVYPRYKEWCDRYFHIKHRNEPRGVGGLFFDDLNQWDFDTSFAFLRAIGDAYLSAYLPIVRKRKNAPYTEQQREFQAFRRGRYVEFNLVYDRGTLFGLQSGGRTESILMSLPPQVRWGYDWKPEPGSEEARLTEYFLTDRDWLAQA
;
A
#
# COMPACT_ATOMS: atom_id res chain seq x y z
N MET A 1 86.89 13.96 -29.17
CA MET A 1 86.09 13.31 -30.24
C MET A 1 84.68 13.10 -29.74
N LEU A 2 83.80 13.85 -30.37
CA LEU A 2 82.38 13.93 -29.99
C LEU A 2 81.59 12.68 -30.51
N ALA A 3 80.78 12.10 -29.68
CA ALA A 3 79.78 11.11 -30.07
C ALA A 3 78.35 11.69 -29.92
N PRO A 4 77.41 11.42 -30.85
CA PRO A 4 76.12 12.14 -30.91
C PRO A 4 75.06 11.50 -30.04
N VAL A 5 74.23 12.43 -29.51
CA VAL A 5 73.04 12.15 -28.72
C VAL A 5 71.90 11.70 -29.63
N PHE A 6 71.31 10.50 -29.40
CA PHE A 6 70.08 10.06 -30.04
C PHE A 6 68.87 10.45 -29.20
N ALA A 7 67.99 11.29 -29.75
CA ALA A 7 66.73 11.68 -29.17
C ALA A 7 65.67 10.60 -29.42
N LEU A 8 65.11 10.03 -28.35
CA LEU A 8 63.95 9.15 -28.37
C LEU A 8 62.65 9.99 -28.49
N LYS A 9 61.96 9.84 -29.64
CA LYS A 9 60.60 10.39 -29.83
C LYS A 9 59.61 9.54 -29.07
N SER A 10 58.95 10.10 -28.09
CA SER A 10 57.79 9.56 -27.40
C SER A 10 56.58 9.50 -28.36
N ARG A 11 56.05 8.31 -28.66
CA ARG A 11 54.77 8.13 -29.33
C ARG A 11 53.65 8.23 -28.29
N SER A 12 52.90 9.30 -28.33
CA SER A 12 51.61 9.42 -27.64
C SER A 12 50.53 8.65 -28.40
N GLY A 13 50.18 7.45 -27.88
CA GLY A 13 49.00 6.74 -28.33
C GLY A 13 47.71 7.37 -27.78
N PRO A 14 46.58 7.27 -28.47
CA PRO A 14 45.34 7.86 -28.01
C PRO A 14 44.86 7.12 -26.75
N ARG A 15 44.72 7.85 -25.66
CA ARG A 15 44.00 7.37 -24.46
C ARG A 15 42.53 7.22 -24.82
N HIS A 16 42.08 6.00 -25.02
CA HIS A 16 40.65 5.69 -25.07
C HIS A 16 40.03 6.04 -23.69
N ALA A 17 39.39 7.21 -23.62
CA ALA A 17 38.51 7.58 -22.55
C ALA A 17 37.29 6.64 -22.64
N TRP A 18 37.25 5.65 -21.77
CA TRP A 18 36.03 4.90 -21.47
C TRP A 18 35.11 5.83 -20.71
N LEU A 19 34.37 6.67 -21.44
CA LEU A 19 33.20 7.34 -20.90
C LEU A 19 32.14 6.26 -20.68
N SER A 20 32.01 5.82 -19.45
CA SER A 20 30.83 5.13 -18.98
C SER A 20 29.63 6.00 -19.38
N ARG A 21 28.90 5.59 -20.41
CA ARG A 21 27.58 6.11 -20.73
C ARG A 21 26.66 5.62 -19.62
N SER A 22 26.58 6.33 -18.49
CA SER A 22 25.43 6.25 -17.60
C SER A 22 24.24 6.55 -18.49
N LYS A 23 23.38 5.54 -18.75
CA LYS A 23 22.10 5.75 -19.41
C LYS A 23 21.35 6.73 -18.53
N VAL A 24 21.17 7.96 -18.99
CA VAL A 24 20.21 8.90 -18.39
C VAL A 24 18.84 8.24 -18.60
N ILE A 25 18.32 7.62 -17.56
CA ILE A 25 16.97 7.05 -17.59
C ILE A 25 16.02 8.24 -17.65
N LEU A 26 15.24 8.34 -18.73
CA LEU A 26 14.26 9.41 -18.90
C LEU A 26 13.14 9.23 -17.84
N VAL A 27 12.54 10.34 -17.43
CA VAL A 27 11.39 10.33 -16.49
C VAL A 27 10.28 9.42 -17.01
N THR A 28 10.03 9.45 -18.31
CA THR A 28 9.05 8.57 -18.98
C THR A 28 9.36 7.08 -18.77
N ASP A 29 10.62 6.67 -18.86
CA ASP A 29 11.03 5.28 -18.64
C ASP A 29 10.77 4.84 -17.18
N ARG A 30 10.97 5.74 -16.22
CA ARG A 30 10.68 5.51 -14.80
C ARG A 30 9.19 5.32 -14.56
N ILE A 31 8.35 6.17 -15.13
CA ILE A 31 6.88 6.07 -15.03
C ILE A 31 6.38 4.76 -15.63
N GLU A 32 6.87 4.38 -16.81
CA GLU A 32 6.46 3.12 -17.47
C GLU A 32 6.96 1.89 -16.68
N ALA A 33 8.13 1.93 -16.07
CA ALA A 33 8.62 0.86 -15.20
C ALA A 33 7.74 0.68 -13.96
N VAL A 34 7.37 1.78 -13.30
CA VAL A 34 6.45 1.75 -12.15
C VAL A 34 5.08 1.23 -12.57
N LYS A 35 4.54 1.71 -13.69
CA LYS A 35 3.24 1.29 -14.23
C LYS A 35 3.21 -0.21 -14.54
N ALA A 36 4.24 -0.72 -15.19
CA ALA A 36 4.36 -2.13 -15.53
C ALA A 36 4.36 -3.01 -14.27
N TYR A 37 5.14 -2.62 -13.24
CA TYR A 37 5.16 -3.30 -11.96
C TYR A 37 3.78 -3.30 -11.27
N LEU A 38 3.10 -2.16 -11.23
CA LEU A 38 1.81 -2.03 -10.55
C LEU A 38 0.72 -2.87 -11.22
N LEU A 39 0.71 -2.94 -12.56
CA LEU A 39 -0.22 -3.78 -13.31
C LEU A 39 0.05 -5.28 -13.06
N ASP A 40 1.31 -5.71 -13.08
CA ASP A 40 1.71 -7.07 -12.73
C ASP A 40 1.35 -7.43 -11.28
N LEU A 41 1.59 -6.51 -10.35
CA LEU A 41 1.22 -6.69 -8.95
C LEU A 41 -0.30 -6.92 -8.79
N GLN A 42 -1.13 -6.12 -9.46
CA GLN A 42 -2.58 -6.31 -9.46
C GLN A 42 -2.96 -7.69 -10.01
N ASP A 43 -2.36 -8.10 -11.12
CA ASP A 43 -2.63 -9.39 -11.75
C ASP A 43 -2.28 -10.56 -10.83
N ARG A 44 -1.10 -10.52 -10.20
CA ARG A 44 -0.64 -11.55 -9.25
C ARG A 44 -1.53 -11.63 -8.00
N ILE A 45 -1.92 -10.49 -7.44
CA ILE A 45 -2.79 -10.44 -6.27
C ILE A 45 -4.17 -11.01 -6.59
N CYS A 46 -4.79 -10.59 -7.69
CA CYS A 46 -6.11 -11.10 -8.09
C CYS A 46 -6.06 -12.62 -8.34
N ALA A 47 -5.09 -13.11 -9.10
CA ALA A 47 -4.94 -14.54 -9.37
C ALA A 47 -4.76 -15.38 -8.10
N ALA A 48 -3.95 -14.90 -7.15
CA ALA A 48 -3.71 -15.60 -5.89
C ALA A 48 -4.96 -15.65 -5.00
N LEU A 49 -5.70 -14.54 -4.90
CA LEU A 49 -6.94 -14.47 -4.13
C LEU A 49 -8.05 -15.31 -4.75
N GLU A 50 -8.18 -15.33 -6.08
CA GLU A 50 -9.11 -16.21 -6.79
C GLU A 50 -8.82 -17.70 -6.57
N ALA A 51 -7.53 -18.06 -6.52
CA ALA A 51 -7.11 -19.42 -6.25
C ALA A 51 -7.46 -19.86 -4.81
N GLU A 52 -7.36 -18.94 -3.83
CA GLU A 52 -7.75 -19.22 -2.44
C GLU A 52 -9.25 -19.23 -2.22
N ASP A 53 -10.01 -18.39 -2.94
CA ASP A 53 -11.48 -18.37 -2.87
C ASP A 53 -12.10 -19.63 -3.51
N GLY A 54 -11.63 -20.01 -4.69
CA GLY A 54 -12.03 -21.21 -5.42
C GLY A 54 -13.39 -21.11 -6.13
N SER A 55 -14.27 -20.18 -5.77
CA SER A 55 -15.63 -20.04 -6.30
C SER A 55 -15.85 -18.77 -7.12
N ALA A 56 -15.47 -17.62 -6.58
CA ALA A 56 -15.65 -16.32 -7.23
C ALA A 56 -14.43 -15.90 -8.09
N ARG A 57 -14.66 -14.92 -8.96
CA ARG A 57 -13.64 -14.32 -9.82
C ARG A 57 -13.74 -12.81 -9.76
N PHE A 58 -12.62 -12.13 -9.94
CA PHE A 58 -12.60 -10.67 -10.08
C PHE A 58 -13.24 -10.25 -11.41
N VAL A 59 -14.18 -9.32 -11.31
CA VAL A 59 -14.75 -8.63 -12.47
C VAL A 59 -13.94 -7.36 -12.70
N GLU A 60 -13.43 -7.20 -13.91
CA GLU A 60 -12.64 -6.04 -14.31
C GLU A 60 -13.56 -4.92 -14.85
N ASP A 61 -13.28 -3.71 -14.39
CA ASP A 61 -13.89 -2.47 -14.87
C ASP A 61 -12.77 -1.49 -15.25
N ALA A 62 -12.49 -1.40 -16.55
CA ALA A 62 -11.54 -0.45 -17.10
C ALA A 62 -12.23 0.90 -17.35
N TRP A 63 -11.64 1.95 -16.82
CA TRP A 63 -12.22 3.28 -16.89
C TRP A 63 -11.21 4.35 -17.32
N GLN A 64 -11.72 5.41 -17.92
CA GLN A 64 -10.93 6.58 -18.29
C GLN A 64 -11.48 7.84 -17.61
N ARG A 65 -10.60 8.77 -17.30
CA ARG A 65 -10.92 10.05 -16.68
C ARG A 65 -10.87 11.17 -17.72
N PRO A 66 -11.92 11.98 -17.87
CA PRO A 66 -11.92 13.09 -18.84
C PRO A 66 -10.76 14.09 -18.62
N ALA A 67 -10.35 14.28 -17.37
CA ALA A 67 -9.24 15.18 -17.02
C ALA A 67 -7.84 14.57 -17.24
N GLY A 68 -7.75 13.33 -17.71
CA GLY A 68 -6.51 12.63 -18.02
C GLY A 68 -6.27 11.38 -17.18
N GLY A 69 -5.86 10.32 -17.85
CA GLY A 69 -5.59 9.02 -17.27
C GLY A 69 -6.81 8.14 -17.09
N GLY A 70 -6.66 7.12 -16.26
CA GLY A 70 -7.69 6.11 -16.04
C GLY A 70 -7.26 5.07 -15.02
N GLY A 71 -7.92 3.92 -15.05
CA GLY A 71 -7.58 2.82 -14.17
C GLY A 71 -8.23 1.52 -14.59
N ARG A 72 -7.89 0.49 -13.80
CA ARG A 72 -8.39 -0.87 -13.93
C ARG A 72 -8.81 -1.33 -12.54
N THR A 73 -10.10 -1.20 -12.24
CA THR A 73 -10.68 -1.66 -10.99
C THR A 73 -11.09 -3.11 -11.13
N ARG A 74 -10.68 -3.97 -10.23
CA ARG A 74 -11.12 -5.36 -10.14
C ARG A 74 -11.85 -5.59 -8.84
N VAL A 75 -13.07 -6.08 -8.91
CA VAL A 75 -13.94 -6.31 -7.75
C VAL A 75 -14.37 -7.78 -7.72
N ILE A 76 -14.30 -8.40 -6.56
CA ILE A 76 -14.82 -9.73 -6.27
C ILE A 76 -15.86 -9.63 -5.17
N GLY A 77 -16.90 -10.44 -5.24
CA GLY A 77 -17.94 -10.50 -4.22
C GLY A 77 -18.61 -11.86 -4.18
N ASP A 78 -19.31 -12.13 -3.10
CA ASP A 78 -20.11 -13.33 -2.88
C ASP A 78 -19.33 -14.64 -3.07
N GLY A 79 -18.01 -14.61 -2.81
CA GLY A 79 -17.13 -15.76 -2.85
C GLY A 79 -17.23 -16.65 -1.62
N ALA A 80 -16.64 -17.84 -1.69
CA ALA A 80 -16.58 -18.75 -0.55
C ALA A 80 -15.71 -18.22 0.58
N LEU A 81 -14.62 -17.51 0.23
CA LEU A 81 -13.70 -16.84 1.14
C LEU A 81 -13.97 -15.34 1.22
N ILE A 82 -14.09 -14.68 0.06
CA ILE A 82 -14.14 -13.23 -0.05
C ILE A 82 -15.58 -12.77 -0.22
N GLU A 83 -16.15 -12.19 0.84
CA GLU A 83 -17.50 -11.61 0.80
C GLU A 83 -17.53 -10.36 -0.08
N LYS A 84 -16.52 -9.52 0.01
CA LYS A 84 -16.26 -8.40 -0.90
C LYS A 84 -14.79 -8.04 -0.89
N GLY A 85 -14.24 -7.78 -2.05
CA GLY A 85 -12.88 -7.29 -2.19
C GLY A 85 -12.71 -6.44 -3.44
N GLY A 86 -11.71 -5.60 -3.43
CA GLY A 86 -11.34 -4.82 -4.58
C GLY A 86 -9.83 -4.62 -4.65
N VAL A 87 -9.30 -4.72 -5.86
CA VAL A 87 -7.90 -4.41 -6.20
C VAL A 87 -7.92 -3.39 -7.33
N ASN A 88 -7.60 -2.16 -7.05
CA ASN A 88 -7.71 -1.04 -7.98
C ASN A 88 -6.34 -0.54 -8.41
N PHE A 89 -6.05 -0.62 -9.70
CA PHE A 89 -4.96 0.11 -10.32
C PHE A 89 -5.47 1.45 -10.85
N SER A 90 -4.74 2.52 -10.62
CA SER A 90 -5.00 3.83 -11.22
C SER A 90 -3.71 4.47 -11.74
N HIS A 91 -3.83 5.17 -12.88
CA HIS A 91 -2.82 6.09 -13.40
C HIS A 91 -3.54 7.35 -13.85
N VAL A 92 -3.52 8.36 -13.03
CA VAL A 92 -4.18 9.64 -13.29
C VAL A 92 -3.14 10.76 -13.45
N PHE A 93 -3.43 11.69 -14.34
CA PHE A 93 -2.54 12.81 -14.60
C PHE A 93 -3.34 14.07 -14.92
N GLY A 94 -2.68 15.23 -14.87
CA GLY A 94 -3.28 16.51 -15.18
C GLY A 94 -2.24 17.61 -15.33
N SER A 95 -2.65 18.72 -15.93
CA SER A 95 -1.79 19.89 -16.12
C SER A 95 -1.55 20.73 -14.87
N GLY A 96 -2.27 20.46 -13.79
CA GLY A 96 -2.14 21.13 -12.51
C GLY A 96 -2.84 20.39 -11.38
N LEU A 97 -2.33 20.55 -10.16
CA LEU A 97 -2.94 20.00 -8.96
C LEU A 97 -4.06 20.89 -8.45
N PRO A 98 -5.10 20.34 -7.81
CA PRO A 98 -6.09 21.12 -7.10
C PRO A 98 -5.43 22.04 -6.06
N PRO A 99 -5.95 23.25 -5.81
CA PRO A 99 -5.39 24.17 -4.81
C PRO A 99 -5.26 23.55 -3.42
N SER A 100 -6.19 22.67 -3.03
CA SER A 100 -6.14 21.93 -1.76
C SER A 100 -4.93 20.98 -1.66
N ALA A 101 -4.46 20.41 -2.77
CA ALA A 101 -3.30 19.52 -2.80
C ALA A 101 -1.98 20.27 -2.78
N SER A 102 -1.93 21.52 -3.30
CA SER A 102 -0.74 22.36 -3.34
C SER A 102 -0.64 23.36 -2.19
N ALA A 103 -1.70 23.54 -1.37
CA ALA A 103 -1.76 24.52 -0.30
C ALA A 103 -0.61 24.41 0.74
N HIS A 104 -0.14 23.18 1.00
CA HIS A 104 0.94 22.89 1.94
C HIS A 104 2.25 22.47 1.24
N ARG A 105 2.29 22.58 -0.11
CA ARG A 105 3.43 22.17 -0.95
C ARG A 105 3.65 23.17 -2.07
N PRO A 106 4.23 24.35 -1.76
CA PRO A 106 4.45 25.41 -2.75
C PRO A 106 5.32 24.96 -3.93
N GLU A 107 6.19 23.96 -3.72
CA GLU A 107 7.03 23.38 -4.77
C GLU A 107 6.23 22.68 -5.89
N LEU A 108 4.96 22.35 -5.65
CA LEU A 108 4.07 21.73 -6.65
C LEU A 108 3.30 22.75 -7.49
N ALA A 109 3.38 24.03 -7.17
CA ALA A 109 2.61 25.07 -7.85
C ALA A 109 2.99 25.19 -9.34
N GLY A 110 1.97 25.13 -10.21
CA GLY A 110 2.16 25.28 -11.65
C GLY A 110 2.83 24.10 -12.34
N ARG A 111 2.90 22.92 -11.68
CA ARG A 111 3.42 21.69 -12.25
C ARG A 111 2.29 20.82 -12.75
N GLY A 112 2.51 20.16 -13.90
CA GLY A 112 1.74 18.99 -14.28
C GLY A 112 2.09 17.82 -13.38
N PHE A 113 1.18 16.85 -13.20
CA PHE A 113 1.40 15.72 -12.31
C PHE A 113 0.95 14.40 -12.91
N GLN A 114 1.54 13.32 -12.40
CA GLN A 114 1.08 11.95 -12.60
C GLN A 114 1.07 11.23 -11.25
N ALA A 115 0.02 10.45 -11.00
CA ALA A 115 -0.12 9.62 -9.82
C ALA A 115 -0.53 8.20 -10.23
N LEU A 116 0.26 7.21 -9.83
CA LEU A 116 0.05 5.82 -10.14
C LEU A 116 -0.03 5.02 -8.84
N GLY A 117 -0.88 4.02 -8.79
CA GLY A 117 -0.93 3.16 -7.60
C GLY A 117 -1.81 1.94 -7.77
N VAL A 118 -1.57 0.97 -6.90
CA VAL A 118 -2.48 -0.13 -6.60
C VAL A 118 -2.96 0.02 -5.17
N SER A 119 -4.27 -0.05 -4.96
CA SER A 119 -4.91 -0.07 -3.65
C SER A 119 -5.85 -1.26 -3.57
N LEU A 120 -5.86 -1.96 -2.45
CA LEU A 120 -6.75 -3.09 -2.25
C LEU A 120 -7.33 -3.12 -0.84
N VAL A 121 -8.53 -3.68 -0.73
CA VAL A 121 -9.13 -4.10 0.53
C VAL A 121 -9.85 -5.41 0.31
N ILE A 122 -9.64 -6.38 1.22
CA ILE A 122 -10.29 -7.68 1.19
C ILE A 122 -11.10 -7.86 2.47
N HIS A 123 -12.39 -8.07 2.33
CA HIS A 123 -13.35 -8.36 3.40
C HIS A 123 -13.78 -9.83 3.33
N PRO A 124 -13.21 -10.72 4.18
CA PRO A 124 -13.56 -12.13 4.18
C PRO A 124 -14.92 -12.42 4.80
N THR A 125 -15.55 -13.52 4.38
CA THR A 125 -16.80 -14.04 4.97
C THR A 125 -16.57 -14.52 6.40
N ASN A 126 -15.52 -15.34 6.62
CA ASN A 126 -15.24 -15.92 7.92
C ASN A 126 -14.68 -14.87 8.91
N PRO A 127 -15.27 -14.69 10.11
CA PRO A 127 -14.81 -13.72 11.11
C PRO A 127 -13.39 -13.97 11.64
N HIS A 128 -12.85 -15.18 11.51
CA HIS A 128 -11.49 -15.53 11.91
C HIS A 128 -10.44 -15.13 10.86
N VAL A 129 -10.86 -14.81 9.63
CA VAL A 129 -9.97 -14.25 8.61
C VAL A 129 -10.03 -12.73 8.73
N PRO A 130 -8.91 -12.05 8.98
CA PRO A 130 -8.92 -10.59 9.10
C PRO A 130 -9.16 -9.89 7.77
N THR A 131 -9.78 -8.71 7.81
CA THR A 131 -9.73 -7.75 6.71
C THR A 131 -8.28 -7.29 6.52
N SER A 132 -7.85 -7.21 5.27
CA SER A 132 -6.53 -6.69 4.92
C SER A 132 -6.64 -5.53 3.95
N HIS A 133 -5.73 -4.57 4.10
CA HIS A 133 -5.55 -3.43 3.21
C HIS A 133 -4.09 -3.38 2.76
N ALA A 134 -3.85 -3.01 1.52
CA ALA A 134 -2.54 -2.61 1.03
C ALA A 134 -2.67 -1.48 0.02
N ASN A 135 -1.65 -0.65 -0.03
CA ASN A 135 -1.51 0.41 -1.02
C ASN A 135 -0.04 0.57 -1.38
N VAL A 136 0.26 0.71 -2.66
CA VAL A 136 1.57 1.12 -3.15
C VAL A 136 1.36 2.12 -4.27
N ARG A 137 2.02 3.28 -4.17
CA ARG A 137 1.80 4.41 -5.06
C ARG A 137 3.05 5.19 -5.38
N PHE A 138 3.04 5.83 -6.53
CA PHE A 138 4.05 6.76 -7.01
C PHE A 138 3.40 8.06 -7.44
N PHE A 139 4.04 9.16 -7.10
CA PHE A 139 3.66 10.50 -7.53
C PHE A 139 4.84 11.22 -8.14
N ILE A 140 4.60 11.95 -9.22
CA ILE A 140 5.59 12.84 -9.84
C ILE A 140 4.90 14.10 -10.36
N ALA A 141 5.57 15.24 -10.16
CA ALA A 141 5.14 16.53 -10.68
C ALA A 141 6.30 17.20 -11.45
N GLU A 142 5.99 17.65 -12.66
CA GLU A 142 6.96 18.14 -13.61
C GLU A 142 6.62 19.54 -14.11
N LYS A 143 7.67 20.35 -14.36
CA LYS A 143 7.58 21.65 -15.02
C LYS A 143 8.80 21.83 -15.89
N ALA A 144 8.60 22.32 -17.11
CA ALA A 144 9.67 22.50 -18.06
C ALA A 144 10.79 23.39 -17.50
N GLY A 145 12.03 22.90 -17.58
CA GLY A 145 13.23 23.62 -17.08
C GLY A 145 13.46 23.52 -15.56
N GLU A 146 12.63 22.79 -14.82
CA GLU A 146 12.80 22.54 -13.39
C GLU A 146 12.99 21.04 -13.11
N GLU A 147 13.66 20.71 -11.99
CA GLU A 147 13.77 19.34 -11.54
C GLU A 147 12.39 18.78 -11.14
N ALA A 148 12.14 17.52 -11.49
CA ALA A 148 10.88 16.86 -11.13
C ALA A 148 10.79 16.61 -9.61
N VAL A 149 9.62 16.87 -9.05
CA VAL A 149 9.30 16.52 -7.65
C VAL A 149 8.58 15.20 -7.65
N TRP A 150 9.09 14.22 -6.92
CA TRP A 150 8.51 12.87 -6.89
C TRP A 150 8.63 12.22 -5.52
N TRP A 151 7.76 11.26 -5.24
CA TRP A 151 7.85 10.41 -4.06
C TRP A 151 7.07 9.11 -4.23
N PHE A 152 7.40 8.14 -3.41
CA PHE A 152 6.64 6.92 -3.24
C PHE A 152 5.87 6.94 -1.92
N GLY A 153 4.78 6.17 -1.86
CA GLY A 153 4.02 5.93 -0.65
C GLY A 153 3.39 4.56 -0.66
N GLY A 154 3.02 4.05 0.49
CA GLY A 154 2.39 2.75 0.55
C GLY A 154 2.35 2.13 1.94
N GLY A 155 2.12 0.83 1.95
CA GLY A 155 2.06 0.03 3.14
C GLY A 155 0.98 -1.04 3.07
N PHE A 156 0.85 -1.81 4.13
CA PHE A 156 -0.24 -2.75 4.34
C PHE A 156 -0.55 -2.88 5.84
N ASP A 157 -1.83 -3.08 6.16
CA ASP A 157 -2.30 -3.22 7.53
C ASP A 157 -3.41 -4.27 7.65
N LEU A 158 -3.52 -4.86 8.85
CA LEU A 158 -4.41 -5.97 9.16
C LEU A 158 -5.46 -5.57 10.18
N THR A 159 -6.73 -5.87 9.89
CA THR A 159 -7.88 -5.57 10.74
C THR A 159 -8.62 -6.87 11.11
N PRO A 160 -8.22 -7.54 12.19
CA PRO A 160 -8.89 -8.75 12.67
C PRO A 160 -10.17 -8.42 13.45
N TYR A 161 -11.02 -9.44 13.56
CA TYR A 161 -12.22 -9.44 14.41
C TYR A 161 -12.06 -10.43 15.57
N TYR A 162 -11.63 -11.64 15.27
CA TYR A 162 -11.15 -12.64 16.22
C TYR A 162 -9.66 -12.85 15.95
N ALA A 163 -8.86 -12.08 16.66
CA ALA A 163 -7.43 -12.00 16.41
C ALA A 163 -6.67 -13.19 17.03
N HIS A 164 -5.59 -13.59 16.38
CA HIS A 164 -4.65 -14.61 16.84
C HIS A 164 -3.23 -14.03 16.86
N GLU A 165 -2.53 -14.23 17.96
CA GLU A 165 -1.18 -13.66 18.16
C GLU A 165 -0.19 -14.10 17.08
N GLU A 166 -0.21 -15.37 16.74
CA GLU A 166 0.65 -15.94 15.68
C GLU A 166 0.43 -15.31 14.30
N ASP A 167 -0.81 -14.89 13.99
CA ASP A 167 -1.14 -14.20 12.74
C ASP A 167 -0.60 -12.75 12.78
N CYS A 168 -0.68 -12.09 13.92
CA CYS A 168 -0.12 -10.77 14.13
C CYS A 168 1.41 -10.81 14.04
N VAL A 169 2.06 -11.79 14.69
CA VAL A 169 3.51 -12.00 14.62
C VAL A 169 3.96 -12.24 13.18
N LEU A 170 3.31 -13.17 12.47
CA LEU A 170 3.63 -13.45 11.07
C LEU A 170 3.51 -12.20 10.19
N TRP A 171 2.41 -11.45 10.33
CA TRP A 171 2.15 -10.22 9.58
C TRP A 171 3.27 -9.19 9.74
N HIS A 172 3.63 -8.93 10.99
CA HIS A 172 4.68 -7.98 11.34
C HIS A 172 6.09 -8.49 11.01
N GLN A 173 6.33 -9.81 11.10
CA GLN A 173 7.59 -10.43 10.71
C GLN A 173 7.84 -10.22 9.20
N VAL A 174 6.86 -10.52 8.36
CA VAL A 174 6.97 -10.31 6.90
C VAL A 174 7.18 -8.82 6.58
N ALA A 175 6.49 -7.93 7.30
CA ALA A 175 6.69 -6.48 7.14
C ALA A 175 8.12 -6.05 7.49
N ARG A 176 8.67 -6.55 8.61
CA ARG A 176 10.06 -6.28 9.04
C ARG A 176 11.07 -6.82 8.01
N ASP A 177 10.87 -8.05 7.56
CA ASP A 177 11.79 -8.70 6.62
C ASP A 177 11.82 -7.97 5.27
N ALA A 178 10.68 -7.46 4.80
CA ALA A 178 10.61 -6.62 3.60
C ALA A 178 11.35 -5.28 3.75
N CYS A 179 11.41 -4.73 4.96
CA CYS A 179 12.12 -3.49 5.28
C CYS A 179 13.63 -3.70 5.50
N ALA A 180 14.04 -4.86 5.98
CA ALA A 180 15.41 -5.13 6.45
C ALA A 180 16.53 -4.79 5.45
N PRO A 181 16.40 -5.02 4.12
CA PRO A 181 17.43 -4.65 3.16
C PRO A 181 17.67 -3.13 3.04
N PHE A 182 16.79 -2.31 3.58
CA PHE A 182 16.80 -0.83 3.44
C PHE A 182 17.23 -0.12 4.72
N GLY A 183 17.43 -0.85 5.84
CA GLY A 183 17.89 -0.33 7.11
C GLY A 183 17.11 -0.90 8.30
N GLU A 184 17.79 -1.04 9.43
CA GLU A 184 17.22 -1.61 10.66
C GLU A 184 16.12 -0.70 11.28
N ASP A 185 16.20 0.61 11.06
CA ASP A 185 15.26 1.62 11.54
C ASP A 185 14.00 1.76 10.67
N VAL A 186 13.99 1.17 9.47
CA VAL A 186 12.93 1.37 8.48
C VAL A 186 11.61 0.79 8.95
N TYR A 187 11.61 -0.48 9.42
CA TYR A 187 10.40 -1.11 9.93
C TYR A 187 9.84 -0.42 11.19
N PRO A 188 10.62 -0.18 12.27
CA PRO A 188 10.10 0.50 13.44
C PRO A 188 9.46 1.85 13.13
N ARG A 189 10.10 2.67 12.29
CA ARG A 189 9.62 3.98 11.87
C ARG A 189 8.29 3.90 11.12
N TYR A 190 8.14 2.96 10.19
CA TYR A 190 6.93 2.84 9.38
C TYR A 190 5.81 2.08 10.10
N LYS A 191 6.15 1.19 11.05
CA LYS A 191 5.18 0.59 11.98
C LYS A 191 4.55 1.66 12.88
N GLU A 192 5.36 2.48 13.52
CA GLU A 192 4.88 3.60 14.34
C GLU A 192 4.01 4.58 13.53
N TRP A 193 4.41 4.88 12.29
CA TRP A 193 3.60 5.73 11.41
C TRP A 193 2.26 5.07 11.05
N CYS A 194 2.25 3.76 10.80
CA CYS A 194 1.04 2.98 10.56
C CYS A 194 0.07 3.07 11.74
N ASP A 195 0.55 2.86 12.96
CA ASP A 195 -0.28 2.90 14.18
C ASP A 195 -0.90 4.28 14.39
N ARG A 196 -0.13 5.34 14.21
CA ARG A 196 -0.65 6.73 14.30
C ARG A 196 -1.64 7.05 13.20
N TYR A 197 -1.41 6.56 11.98
CA TYR A 197 -2.27 6.87 10.83
C TYR A 197 -3.62 6.16 10.95
N PHE A 198 -3.62 4.86 11.24
CA PHE A 198 -4.83 4.05 11.30
C PHE A 198 -5.50 4.08 12.68
N HIS A 199 -5.49 5.22 13.34
CA HIS A 199 -6.14 5.44 14.62
C HIS A 199 -7.49 6.15 14.45
N ILE A 200 -8.56 5.58 15.03
CA ILE A 200 -9.92 6.10 15.01
C ILE A 200 -10.08 7.09 16.18
N LYS A 201 -9.82 8.36 15.95
CA LYS A 201 -9.66 9.37 17.00
C LYS A 201 -10.88 9.50 17.89
N HIS A 202 -12.10 9.52 17.34
CA HIS A 202 -13.36 9.67 18.11
C HIS A 202 -13.74 8.39 18.88
N ARG A 203 -13.07 7.27 18.63
CA ARG A 203 -13.20 6.02 19.40
C ARG A 203 -12.03 5.80 20.34
N ASN A 204 -10.94 6.53 20.16
CA ASN A 204 -9.67 6.34 20.83
C ASN A 204 -9.16 4.89 20.74
N GLU A 205 -9.27 4.31 19.55
CA GLU A 205 -8.82 2.92 19.28
C GLU A 205 -8.14 2.81 17.91
N PRO A 206 -7.16 1.89 17.72
CA PRO A 206 -6.64 1.55 16.43
C PRO A 206 -7.71 0.87 15.55
N ARG A 207 -7.60 1.05 14.22
CA ARG A 207 -8.46 0.34 13.25
C ARG A 207 -8.22 -1.17 13.27
N GLY A 208 -6.95 -1.59 13.45
CA GLY A 208 -6.52 -2.97 13.46
C GLY A 208 -5.21 -3.13 14.23
N VAL A 209 -4.49 -4.20 13.97
CA VAL A 209 -3.20 -4.52 14.61
C VAL A 209 -2.01 -3.86 13.91
N GLY A 210 -2.26 -3.00 12.93
CA GLY A 210 -1.24 -2.26 12.19
C GLY A 210 -0.56 -3.09 11.10
N GLY A 211 0.68 -2.78 10.88
CA GLY A 211 1.55 -3.28 9.83
C GLY A 211 2.64 -2.26 9.53
N LEU A 212 2.68 -1.71 8.33
CA LEU A 212 3.56 -0.59 7.98
C LEU A 212 2.86 0.43 7.08
N PHE A 213 3.26 1.69 7.22
CA PHE A 213 2.78 2.78 6.39
C PHE A 213 3.89 3.80 6.15
N PHE A 214 4.08 4.22 4.90
CA PHE A 214 4.98 5.28 4.52
C PHE A 214 4.37 6.19 3.47
N ASP A 215 4.78 7.44 3.48
CA ASP A 215 4.39 8.45 2.50
C ASP A 215 5.58 9.38 2.24
N ASP A 216 5.50 10.16 1.15
CA ASP A 216 6.53 11.14 0.82
C ASP A 216 7.96 10.57 0.75
N LEU A 217 8.10 9.27 0.39
CA LEU A 217 9.40 8.61 0.34
C LEU A 217 10.19 9.07 -0.89
N ASN A 218 11.19 9.92 -0.64
CA ASN A 218 12.18 10.36 -1.62
C ASN A 218 13.57 10.59 -0.99
N GLN A 219 13.77 10.03 0.22
CA GLN A 219 15.03 10.17 0.96
C GLN A 219 16.19 9.37 0.35
N TRP A 220 15.88 8.36 -0.45
CA TRP A 220 16.81 7.59 -1.25
C TRP A 220 16.68 8.00 -2.72
N ASP A 221 17.62 7.54 -3.57
CA ASP A 221 17.46 7.69 -5.01
C ASP A 221 16.19 6.97 -5.53
N PHE A 222 15.82 7.25 -6.76
CA PHE A 222 14.61 6.67 -7.36
C PHE A 222 14.66 5.14 -7.39
N ASP A 223 15.79 4.55 -7.77
CA ASP A 223 15.90 3.11 -7.96
C ASP A 223 15.79 2.36 -6.62
N THR A 224 16.41 2.88 -5.57
CA THR A 224 16.31 2.36 -4.20
C THR A 224 14.89 2.53 -3.64
N SER A 225 14.27 3.70 -3.82
CA SER A 225 12.90 3.96 -3.37
C SER A 225 11.90 3.08 -4.11
N PHE A 226 12.09 2.85 -5.42
CA PHE A 226 11.26 1.94 -6.20
C PHE A 226 11.49 0.48 -5.82
N ALA A 227 12.72 0.07 -5.51
CA ALA A 227 13.02 -1.26 -4.99
C ALA A 227 12.31 -1.51 -3.65
N PHE A 228 12.29 -0.50 -2.76
CA PHE A 228 11.53 -0.57 -1.50
C PHE A 228 10.03 -0.72 -1.76
N LEU A 229 9.43 0.11 -2.62
CA LEU A 229 8.03 -0.01 -2.99
C LEU A 229 7.68 -1.43 -3.46
N ARG A 230 8.54 -2.02 -4.32
CA ARG A 230 8.35 -3.39 -4.82
C ARG A 230 8.44 -4.42 -3.71
N ALA A 231 9.42 -4.30 -2.82
CA ALA A 231 9.56 -5.21 -1.68
C ALA A 231 8.29 -5.22 -0.81
N ILE A 232 7.71 -4.05 -0.54
CA ILE A 232 6.47 -3.93 0.23
C ILE A 232 5.25 -4.49 -0.52
N GLY A 233 5.11 -4.19 -1.81
CA GLY A 233 4.01 -4.72 -2.62
C GLY A 233 4.06 -6.25 -2.75
N ASP A 234 5.24 -6.81 -2.98
CA ASP A 234 5.46 -8.25 -3.13
C ASP A 234 5.26 -9.01 -1.80
N ALA A 235 5.56 -8.36 -0.65
CA ALA A 235 5.40 -8.94 0.67
C ALA A 235 3.93 -9.20 1.06
N TYR A 236 2.97 -8.45 0.49
CA TYR A 236 1.56 -8.54 0.88
C TYR A 236 0.99 -9.96 0.81
N LEU A 237 1.18 -10.66 -0.30
CA LEU A 237 0.67 -12.03 -0.44
C LEU A 237 1.38 -13.01 0.50
N SER A 238 2.68 -12.81 0.74
CA SER A 238 3.45 -13.64 1.68
C SER A 238 2.99 -13.45 3.13
N ALA A 239 2.49 -12.27 3.49
CA ALA A 239 1.92 -11.98 4.79
C ALA A 239 0.48 -12.48 4.93
N TYR A 240 -0.35 -12.30 3.90
CA TYR A 240 -1.81 -12.53 4.02
C TYR A 240 -2.23 -13.97 3.74
N LEU A 241 -1.70 -14.61 2.69
CA LEU A 241 -2.17 -15.94 2.29
C LEU A 241 -1.98 -17.04 3.36
N PRO A 242 -0.89 -17.09 4.13
CA PRO A 242 -0.77 -18.08 5.21
C PRO A 242 -1.85 -17.94 6.28
N ILE A 243 -2.22 -16.69 6.62
CA ILE A 243 -3.31 -16.38 7.56
C ILE A 243 -4.64 -16.89 7.00
N VAL A 244 -4.93 -16.54 5.74
CA VAL A 244 -6.14 -17.00 5.03
C VAL A 244 -6.24 -18.53 5.07
N ARG A 245 -5.20 -19.24 4.63
CA ARG A 245 -5.16 -20.72 4.57
C ARG A 245 -5.41 -21.36 5.92
N LYS A 246 -4.89 -20.76 6.98
CA LYS A 246 -5.03 -21.24 8.34
C LYS A 246 -6.45 -21.01 8.90
N ARG A 247 -7.11 -19.91 8.52
CA ARG A 247 -8.35 -19.43 9.15
C ARG A 247 -9.62 -19.63 8.32
N LYS A 248 -9.54 -19.76 7.00
CA LYS A 248 -10.74 -19.76 6.12
C LYS A 248 -11.75 -20.86 6.41
N ASN A 249 -11.30 -21.97 6.98
CA ASN A 249 -12.16 -23.12 7.33
C ASN A 249 -12.47 -23.21 8.84
N ALA A 250 -12.08 -22.22 9.64
CA ALA A 250 -12.42 -22.20 11.06
C ALA A 250 -13.94 -22.13 11.23
N PRO A 251 -14.53 -22.98 12.12
CA PRO A 251 -15.95 -22.88 12.41
C PRO A 251 -16.26 -21.56 13.11
N TYR A 252 -17.39 -20.97 12.82
CA TYR A 252 -17.85 -19.74 13.47
C TYR A 252 -19.36 -19.75 13.68
N THR A 253 -19.81 -18.92 14.62
CA THR A 253 -21.21 -18.75 15.00
C THR A 253 -21.82 -17.50 14.37
N GLU A 254 -23.15 -17.40 14.39
CA GLU A 254 -23.86 -16.18 13.99
C GLU A 254 -23.47 -14.98 14.88
N GLN A 255 -23.25 -15.19 16.16
CA GLN A 255 -22.76 -14.13 17.06
C GLN A 255 -21.42 -13.57 16.60
N GLN A 256 -20.52 -14.43 16.14
CA GLN A 256 -19.22 -13.98 15.62
C GLN A 256 -19.36 -13.19 14.30
N ARG A 257 -20.32 -13.55 13.44
CA ARG A 257 -20.67 -12.76 12.25
C ARG A 257 -21.24 -11.40 12.60
N GLU A 258 -22.12 -11.34 13.60
CA GLU A 258 -22.68 -10.08 14.12
C GLU A 258 -21.58 -9.16 14.64
N PHE A 259 -20.64 -9.71 15.41
CA PHE A 259 -19.50 -8.95 15.89
C PHE A 259 -18.59 -8.47 14.77
N GLN A 260 -18.33 -9.29 13.76
CA GLN A 260 -17.60 -8.86 12.57
C GLN A 260 -18.30 -7.66 11.90
N ALA A 261 -19.62 -7.73 11.70
CA ALA A 261 -20.38 -6.63 11.10
C ALA A 261 -20.32 -5.36 11.96
N PHE A 262 -20.35 -5.49 13.29
CA PHE A 262 -20.17 -4.39 14.22
C PHE A 262 -18.77 -3.77 14.11
N ARG A 263 -17.73 -4.58 14.07
CA ARG A 263 -16.34 -4.10 13.91
C ARG A 263 -16.07 -3.48 12.54
N ARG A 264 -16.72 -3.96 11.50
CA ARG A 264 -16.69 -3.35 10.16
C ARG A 264 -17.23 -1.92 10.16
N GLY A 265 -18.14 -1.58 11.09
CA GLY A 265 -18.56 -0.21 11.32
C GLY A 265 -17.37 0.71 11.66
N ARG A 266 -16.43 0.25 12.50
CA ARG A 266 -15.19 0.99 12.82
C ARG A 266 -14.30 1.20 11.61
N TYR A 267 -14.20 0.19 10.75
CA TYR A 267 -13.48 0.28 9.48
C TYR A 267 -14.06 1.37 8.57
N VAL A 268 -15.39 1.41 8.44
CA VAL A 268 -16.11 2.44 7.67
C VAL A 268 -15.91 3.83 8.27
N GLU A 269 -16.02 3.96 9.59
CA GLU A 269 -15.79 5.23 10.28
C GLU A 269 -14.41 5.81 9.96
N PHE A 270 -13.36 4.98 10.01
CA PHE A 270 -12.01 5.43 9.64
C PHE A 270 -11.94 5.87 8.18
N ASN A 271 -12.38 5.02 7.27
CA ASN A 271 -12.24 5.28 5.84
C ASN A 271 -13.01 6.52 5.37
N LEU A 272 -14.19 6.79 5.91
CA LEU A 272 -14.99 7.94 5.49
C LEU A 272 -14.62 9.24 6.23
N VAL A 273 -14.06 9.16 7.45
CA VAL A 273 -13.81 10.34 8.27
C VAL A 273 -12.33 10.74 8.29
N TYR A 274 -11.41 9.79 8.23
CA TYR A 274 -9.99 10.06 8.47
C TYR A 274 -9.06 9.66 7.33
N ASP A 275 -9.46 8.72 6.45
CA ASP A 275 -8.57 8.29 5.38
C ASP A 275 -8.35 9.40 4.35
N ARG A 276 -7.10 9.91 4.32
CA ARG A 276 -6.72 11.00 3.42
C ARG A 276 -6.92 10.63 1.96
N GLY A 277 -6.68 9.35 1.59
CA GLY A 277 -6.85 8.87 0.23
C GLY A 277 -8.31 8.90 -0.22
N THR A 278 -9.22 8.40 0.63
CA THR A 278 -10.67 8.43 0.39
C THR A 278 -11.18 9.88 0.29
N LEU A 279 -10.84 10.72 1.26
CA LEU A 279 -11.27 12.13 1.29
C LEU A 279 -10.77 12.89 0.06
N PHE A 280 -9.49 12.77 -0.26
CA PHE A 280 -8.91 13.40 -1.45
C PHE A 280 -9.56 12.90 -2.73
N GLY A 281 -9.74 11.59 -2.85
CA GLY A 281 -10.37 10.98 -4.03
C GLY A 281 -11.78 11.51 -4.28
N LEU A 282 -12.62 11.54 -3.24
CA LEU A 282 -13.99 12.05 -3.33
C LEU A 282 -14.03 13.56 -3.62
N GLN A 283 -13.19 14.36 -2.98
CA GLN A 283 -13.12 15.81 -3.15
C GLN A 283 -12.53 16.25 -4.50
N SER A 284 -11.64 15.45 -5.07
CA SER A 284 -11.01 15.73 -6.37
C SER A 284 -11.81 15.20 -7.58
N GLY A 285 -13.02 14.70 -7.36
CA GLY A 285 -13.84 14.11 -8.43
C GLY A 285 -13.30 12.78 -8.95
N GLY A 286 -12.63 12.02 -8.08
CA GLY A 286 -12.23 10.64 -8.37
C GLY A 286 -13.44 9.74 -8.61
N ARG A 287 -13.20 8.56 -9.22
CA ARG A 287 -14.27 7.62 -9.50
C ARG A 287 -14.80 7.00 -8.21
N THR A 288 -16.01 7.40 -7.81
CA THR A 288 -16.65 7.01 -6.54
C THR A 288 -16.67 5.49 -6.35
N GLU A 289 -17.06 4.72 -7.36
CA GLU A 289 -17.13 3.26 -7.31
C GLU A 289 -15.76 2.62 -7.00
N SER A 290 -14.69 3.14 -7.60
CA SER A 290 -13.31 2.67 -7.37
C SER A 290 -12.76 3.08 -5.99
N ILE A 291 -13.30 4.13 -5.40
CA ILE A 291 -12.94 4.58 -4.04
C ILE A 291 -13.70 3.77 -2.99
N LEU A 292 -15.03 3.68 -3.14
CA LEU A 292 -15.91 3.03 -2.16
C LEU A 292 -15.94 1.50 -2.28
N MET A 293 -15.24 0.90 -3.28
CA MET A 293 -15.02 -0.54 -3.29
C MET A 293 -14.34 -1.07 -2.02
N SER A 294 -13.58 -0.21 -1.35
CA SER A 294 -12.87 -0.51 -0.10
C SER A 294 -13.79 -0.74 1.11
N LEU A 295 -15.05 -0.37 1.02
CA LEU A 295 -15.99 -0.54 2.13
C LEU A 295 -16.56 -1.95 2.17
N PRO A 296 -16.80 -2.52 3.38
CA PRO A 296 -17.41 -3.84 3.54
C PRO A 296 -18.84 -3.86 3.01
N PRO A 297 -19.37 -5.04 2.61
CA PRO A 297 -20.73 -5.15 2.07
C PRO A 297 -21.82 -4.94 3.13
N GLN A 298 -21.52 -5.30 4.38
CA GLN A 298 -22.43 -5.18 5.51
C GLN A 298 -21.71 -4.66 6.74
N VAL A 299 -22.39 -3.78 7.48
CA VAL A 299 -21.92 -3.18 8.73
C VAL A 299 -23.06 -3.07 9.72
N ARG A 300 -22.74 -3.01 11.00
CA ARG A 300 -23.70 -2.69 12.07
C ARG A 300 -23.13 -1.67 13.03
N TRP A 301 -24.00 -0.82 13.56
CA TRP A 301 -23.72 0.08 14.68
C TRP A 301 -24.69 -0.24 15.80
N GLY A 302 -24.18 -0.75 16.93
CA GLY A 302 -24.93 -0.88 18.16
C GLY A 302 -24.80 0.39 18.99
N TYR A 303 -25.93 0.89 19.53
CA TYR A 303 -25.89 2.01 20.45
C TYR A 303 -25.34 1.56 21.80
N ASP A 304 -24.21 2.16 22.22
CA ASP A 304 -23.48 1.87 23.47
C ASP A 304 -23.21 0.36 23.71
N TRP A 305 -23.07 -0.41 22.62
CA TRP A 305 -22.78 -1.82 22.74
C TRP A 305 -21.38 -2.05 23.29
N LYS A 306 -21.26 -2.96 24.24
CA LYS A 306 -20.01 -3.39 24.88
C LYS A 306 -19.92 -4.91 24.87
N PRO A 307 -18.73 -5.48 24.67
CA PRO A 307 -18.55 -6.91 24.77
C PRO A 307 -18.69 -7.37 26.24
N GLU A 308 -19.07 -8.61 26.43
CA GLU A 308 -19.05 -9.24 27.74
C GLU A 308 -17.61 -9.31 28.27
N PRO A 309 -17.38 -8.90 29.54
CA PRO A 309 -16.05 -8.98 30.14
C PRO A 309 -15.44 -10.36 30.05
N GLY A 310 -14.18 -10.46 29.59
CA GLY A 310 -13.46 -11.72 29.43
C GLY A 310 -13.84 -12.53 28.18
N SER A 311 -14.74 -12.03 27.33
CA SER A 311 -15.05 -12.66 26.04
C SER A 311 -13.92 -12.45 25.02
N GLU A 312 -13.94 -13.22 23.92
CA GLU A 312 -13.02 -13.02 22.80
C GLU A 312 -13.21 -11.65 22.14
N GLU A 313 -14.43 -11.14 22.12
CA GLU A 313 -14.79 -9.80 21.65
C GLU A 313 -14.16 -8.70 22.53
N ALA A 314 -14.17 -8.86 23.87
CA ALA A 314 -13.48 -7.96 24.78
C ALA A 314 -11.96 -8.03 24.59
N ARG A 315 -11.41 -9.22 24.45
CA ARG A 315 -9.98 -9.44 24.22
C ARG A 315 -9.46 -8.72 22.97
N LEU A 316 -10.28 -8.55 21.92
CA LEU A 316 -9.88 -7.80 20.75
C LEU A 316 -9.42 -6.37 21.13
N THR A 317 -10.24 -5.64 21.89
CA THR A 317 -9.95 -4.25 22.26
C THR A 317 -8.97 -4.13 23.45
N GLU A 318 -9.03 -5.06 24.39
CA GLU A 318 -8.22 -5.03 25.62
C GLU A 318 -6.79 -5.50 25.38
N TYR A 319 -6.55 -6.35 24.38
CA TYR A 319 -5.27 -6.98 24.14
C TYR A 319 -4.70 -6.70 22.74
N PHE A 320 -5.48 -6.90 21.68
CA PHE A 320 -4.97 -6.82 20.32
C PHE A 320 -4.93 -5.39 19.76
N LEU A 321 -5.92 -4.57 20.07
CA LEU A 321 -6.00 -3.18 19.62
C LEU A 321 -5.34 -2.21 20.63
N THR A 322 -4.15 -2.58 21.08
CA THR A 322 -3.29 -1.76 21.95
C THR A 322 -1.97 -1.48 21.25
N ASP A 323 -1.24 -0.47 21.71
CA ASP A 323 0.13 -0.22 21.23
C ASP A 323 1.03 -1.37 21.69
N ARG A 324 1.42 -2.22 20.74
CA ARG A 324 2.16 -3.45 21.00
C ARG A 324 3.23 -3.70 19.95
N ASP A 325 4.40 -4.10 20.44
CA ASP A 325 5.44 -4.69 19.60
C ASP A 325 5.19 -6.20 19.47
N TRP A 326 4.67 -6.62 18.34
CA TRP A 326 4.38 -8.02 18.03
C TRP A 326 5.62 -8.88 17.87
N LEU A 327 6.81 -8.27 17.69
CA LEU A 327 8.06 -8.97 17.45
C LEU A 327 8.98 -9.02 18.68
N ALA A 328 8.65 -8.31 19.76
CA ALA A 328 9.44 -8.33 20.98
C ALA A 328 9.35 -9.65 21.77
N GLN A 329 8.39 -10.51 21.44
CA GLN A 329 8.14 -11.79 22.12
C GLN A 329 8.38 -13.01 21.23
N ALA A 330 8.88 -12.82 20.00
CA ALA A 330 9.11 -13.86 18.99
C ALA A 330 10.56 -14.41 19.06
#